data_ff140d5c1156072d035148cc18c81e8f
#
_entry.id   ff140d5c1156072d035148cc18c81e8f
#
_cell.length_a   1.000
_cell.length_b   1.000
_cell.length_c   1.000
_cell.angle_alpha   90.00
_cell.angle_beta   90.00
_cell.angle_gamma   90.00
#
_symmetry.space_group_name_H-M   'P 1'
#
loop_
_entity.id
_entity.type
_entity.pdbx_description
1 polymer ?
#
loop_
_entity_poly.entity_id
_entity_poly.type
_entity_poly.pdbx_seq_one_letter_code
_entity_poly.pdbx_strand_id
1 'polypeptide(L)'
;MRTLAFIALLPLTALADTANTTARTLNTLGDGIWEIRHPDAPDGFPQGNTTVIAGDKAVLVVDSCLLPSSAKQDIEQIRKWTQKPVTWLVNTHWHFDHTAGNAAYADAFPGLQIVAHEHTKKMIESFNPGAIARYPGRQQRFEKMLQMGKDQDGKPLTDAVRADLKKSLAGLASVVAEMKGLVQLVPNVVFEHELRLDLGNREVQILFLGRGNTAGDTIVYLPREKLVVAGDLLDHPIPYFFGGFPVDLVATLRRVSEMEIETIVPGHGEVLRGKGYVTRVASLVAA
;
A
#
# COMPACT_ATOMS: atom_id res chain seq x y z
N MET A 1 10.73 -30.18 -0.89
CA MET A 1 11.48 -29.05 -0.32
C MET A 1 10.48 -28.17 0.42
N ARG A 2 10.57 -28.10 1.74
CA ARG A 2 9.65 -27.34 2.57
C ARG A 2 10.16 -25.91 2.62
N THR A 3 9.41 -24.99 2.01
CA THR A 3 9.69 -23.54 2.07
C THR A 3 9.27 -23.04 3.45
N LEU A 4 10.24 -22.76 4.30
CA LEU A 4 10.03 -22.10 5.60
C LEU A 4 9.74 -20.61 5.32
N ALA A 5 8.50 -20.20 5.56
CA ALA A 5 8.14 -18.80 5.62
C ALA A 5 8.62 -18.25 6.97
N PHE A 6 9.76 -17.58 6.97
CA PHE A 6 10.22 -16.80 8.12
C PHE A 6 9.40 -15.50 8.20
N ILE A 7 8.48 -15.44 9.15
CA ILE A 7 7.89 -14.18 9.61
C ILE A 7 8.81 -13.69 10.73
N ALA A 8 9.76 -12.81 10.39
CA ALA A 8 10.56 -12.11 11.38
C ALA A 8 9.68 -11.06 12.07
N LEU A 9 9.13 -11.38 13.23
CA LEU A 9 8.65 -10.39 14.17
C LEU A 9 9.88 -9.74 14.80
N LEU A 10 10.26 -8.56 14.32
CA LEU A 10 11.21 -7.70 15.04
C LEU A 10 10.63 -7.34 16.42
N PRO A 11 11.44 -7.30 17.48
CA PRO A 11 10.97 -6.87 18.78
C PRO A 11 10.50 -5.41 18.68
N LEU A 12 9.21 -5.19 18.92
CA LEU A 12 8.63 -3.85 19.11
C LEU A 12 9.11 -3.31 20.47
N THR A 13 10.38 -2.89 20.52
CA THR A 13 10.87 -2.13 21.66
C THR A 13 11.17 -0.72 21.19
N ALA A 14 10.42 0.22 21.74
CA ALA A 14 10.65 1.65 21.74
C ALA A 14 10.61 2.32 20.35
N LEU A 15 9.41 2.53 19.82
CA LEU A 15 9.16 3.68 19.00
C LEU A 15 8.22 4.60 19.76
N ALA A 16 8.76 5.77 20.09
CA ALA A 16 8.04 6.89 20.64
C ALA A 16 6.78 7.18 19.80
N ASP A 17 5.69 7.51 20.52
CA ASP A 17 4.51 8.22 20.06
C ASP A 17 4.53 8.70 18.59
N THR A 18 4.34 7.80 17.64
CA THR A 18 3.65 8.19 16.43
C THR A 18 2.19 8.21 16.83
N ALA A 19 1.67 9.40 17.03
CA ALA A 19 0.26 9.63 17.28
C ALA A 19 -0.52 8.76 16.30
N ASN A 20 -1.13 7.69 16.82
CA ASN A 20 -2.06 6.86 16.05
C ASN A 20 -3.28 7.76 15.78
N THR A 21 -3.15 8.57 14.71
CA THR A 21 -4.22 9.49 14.32
C THR A 21 -5.35 8.61 13.80
N THR A 22 -6.39 8.48 14.60
CA THR A 22 -7.64 7.82 14.20
C THR A 22 -8.32 8.50 13.01
N ALA A 23 -7.77 9.60 12.52
CA ALA A 23 -8.25 10.40 11.41
C ALA A 23 -7.34 10.26 10.18
N ARG A 24 -7.97 10.25 9.01
CA ARG A 24 -7.28 10.34 7.72
C ARG A 24 -6.53 11.67 7.62
N THR A 25 -5.32 11.63 7.08
CA THR A 25 -4.57 12.85 6.75
C THR A 25 -4.70 13.13 5.25
N LEU A 26 -5.00 14.38 4.91
CA LEU A 26 -5.14 14.83 3.53
C LEU A 26 -4.00 15.83 3.23
N ASN A 27 -3.08 15.46 2.37
CA ASN A 27 -1.94 16.29 2.00
C ASN A 27 -2.09 16.81 0.57
N THR A 28 -1.88 18.12 0.37
CA THR A 28 -1.72 18.71 -0.97
C THR A 28 -0.25 18.71 -1.31
N LEU A 29 0.12 18.03 -2.39
CA LEU A 29 1.52 17.87 -2.83
C LEU A 29 1.92 18.83 -3.93
N GLY A 30 0.92 19.38 -4.62
CA GLY A 30 1.06 20.33 -5.72
C GLY A 30 -0.30 20.62 -6.32
N ASP A 31 -0.32 21.45 -7.38
CA ASP A 31 -1.55 21.75 -8.11
C ASP A 31 -2.12 20.45 -8.72
N GLY A 32 -3.33 20.07 -8.29
CA GLY A 32 -3.99 18.84 -8.74
C GLY A 32 -3.33 17.54 -8.25
N ILE A 33 -2.51 17.58 -7.20
CA ILE A 33 -1.88 16.35 -6.65
C ILE A 33 -2.13 16.30 -5.14
N TRP A 34 -2.73 15.21 -4.69
CA TRP A 34 -3.07 14.99 -3.28
C TRP A 34 -2.67 13.58 -2.84
N GLU A 35 -2.37 13.45 -1.58
CA GLU A 35 -2.19 12.17 -0.90
C GLU A 35 -3.20 12.04 0.22
N ILE A 36 -3.76 10.84 0.35
CA ILE A 36 -4.61 10.41 1.45
C ILE A 36 -3.85 9.35 2.23
N ARG A 37 -3.42 9.71 3.43
CA ARG A 37 -2.86 8.75 4.37
C ARG A 37 -3.98 8.22 5.27
N HIS A 38 -4.15 6.90 5.25
CA HIS A 38 -5.17 6.23 6.04
C HIS A 38 -4.65 5.90 7.44
N PRO A 39 -5.51 5.92 8.47
CA PRO A 39 -5.22 5.27 9.74
C PRO A 39 -5.19 3.76 9.54
N ASP A 40 -4.57 3.04 10.46
CA ASP A 40 -4.71 1.58 10.51
C ASP A 40 -6.19 1.20 10.59
N ALA A 41 -6.53 0.03 10.03
CA ALA A 41 -7.85 -0.55 10.18
C ALA A 41 -8.18 -0.80 11.66
N PRO A 42 -9.47 -0.94 12.04
CA PRO A 42 -9.87 -1.15 13.43
C PRO A 42 -9.15 -2.28 14.16
N ASP A 43 -8.69 -3.29 13.45
CA ASP A 43 -7.91 -4.41 14.00
C ASP A 43 -6.39 -4.17 13.98
N GLY A 44 -5.95 -2.96 13.66
CA GLY A 44 -4.54 -2.57 13.59
C GLY A 44 -3.81 -3.02 12.33
N PHE A 45 -4.52 -3.53 11.31
CA PHE A 45 -3.89 -3.82 10.02
C PHE A 45 -3.63 -2.51 9.26
N PRO A 46 -2.42 -2.29 8.69
CA PRO A 46 -2.14 -1.08 7.96
C PRO A 46 -3.00 -0.95 6.71
N GLN A 47 -3.28 0.28 6.29
CA GLN A 47 -3.91 0.60 5.02
C GLN A 47 -2.92 1.43 4.19
N GLY A 48 -2.73 1.04 2.93
CA GLY A 48 -1.85 1.75 2.02
C GLY A 48 -2.30 3.18 1.75
N ASN A 49 -1.36 4.08 1.52
CA ASN A 49 -1.65 5.45 1.10
C ASN A 49 -2.31 5.46 -0.29
N THR A 50 -3.20 6.41 -0.52
CA THR A 50 -3.79 6.66 -1.84
C THR A 50 -3.30 7.99 -2.39
N THR A 51 -2.82 8.02 -3.62
CA THR A 51 -2.43 9.27 -4.30
C THR A 51 -3.39 9.60 -5.42
N VAL A 52 -3.80 10.87 -5.52
CA VAL A 52 -4.70 11.37 -6.55
C VAL A 52 -3.99 12.41 -7.41
N ILE A 53 -3.98 12.21 -8.72
CA ILE A 53 -3.27 13.04 -9.69
C ILE A 53 -4.27 13.49 -10.76
N ALA A 54 -4.65 14.76 -10.72
CA ALA A 54 -5.55 15.36 -11.70
C ALA A 54 -4.78 16.11 -12.79
N GLY A 55 -5.05 15.78 -14.02
CA GLY A 55 -4.69 16.58 -15.19
C GLY A 55 -5.86 17.39 -15.72
N ASP A 56 -5.76 17.97 -16.91
CA ASP A 56 -6.87 18.73 -17.50
C ASP A 56 -8.01 17.88 -18.03
N LYS A 57 -7.72 16.66 -18.47
CA LYS A 57 -8.68 15.76 -19.13
C LYS A 57 -9.12 14.61 -18.24
N ALA A 58 -8.27 14.15 -17.32
CA ALA A 58 -8.46 12.92 -16.57
C ALA A 58 -7.82 12.97 -15.19
N VAL A 59 -8.26 12.08 -14.32
CA VAL A 59 -7.68 11.82 -13.00
C VAL A 59 -7.15 10.40 -12.96
N LEU A 60 -5.96 10.27 -12.42
CA LEU A 60 -5.33 9.01 -12.03
C LEU A 60 -5.37 8.87 -10.51
N VAL A 61 -5.71 7.70 -10.02
CA VAL A 61 -5.57 7.32 -8.62
C VAL A 61 -4.49 6.24 -8.52
N VAL A 62 -3.66 6.28 -7.49
CA VAL A 62 -2.65 5.26 -7.20
C VAL A 62 -3.00 4.60 -5.88
N ASP A 63 -3.22 3.30 -5.93
CA ASP A 63 -3.70 2.41 -4.88
C ASP A 63 -5.11 2.76 -4.34
N SER A 64 -5.79 1.76 -3.81
CA SER A 64 -7.20 1.85 -3.44
C SER A 64 -7.47 1.47 -1.97
N CYS A 65 -6.43 1.40 -1.16
CA CYS A 65 -6.43 1.03 0.26
C CYS A 65 -7.00 -0.36 0.59
N LEU A 66 -7.15 -0.66 1.90
CA LEU A 66 -7.60 -1.94 2.44
C LEU A 66 -9.12 -2.08 2.50
N LEU A 67 -9.78 -1.10 3.13
CA LEU A 67 -11.20 -1.24 3.46
C LEU A 67 -12.09 -0.61 2.38
N PRO A 68 -13.14 -1.32 1.93
CA PRO A 68 -14.14 -0.74 1.02
C PRO A 68 -14.76 0.56 1.56
N SER A 69 -14.94 0.68 2.87
CA SER A 69 -15.42 1.93 3.49
C SER A 69 -14.42 3.08 3.38
N SER A 70 -13.11 2.81 3.51
CA SER A 70 -12.05 3.79 3.29
C SER A 70 -12.01 4.24 1.83
N ALA A 71 -12.07 3.30 0.88
CA ALA A 71 -12.12 3.61 -0.55
C ALA A 71 -13.33 4.49 -0.91
N LYS A 72 -14.52 4.24 -0.33
CA LYS A 72 -15.70 5.10 -0.52
C LYS A 72 -15.48 6.52 -0.01
N GLN A 73 -14.85 6.67 1.16
CA GLN A 73 -14.50 7.99 1.69
C GLN A 73 -13.48 8.72 0.80
N ASP A 74 -12.52 7.98 0.20
CA ASP A 74 -11.58 8.54 -0.77
C ASP A 74 -12.30 9.07 -2.00
N ILE A 75 -13.21 8.29 -2.55
CA ILE A 75 -14.05 8.67 -3.70
C ILE A 75 -14.84 9.94 -3.41
N GLU A 76 -15.45 10.04 -2.21
CA GLU A 76 -16.15 11.26 -1.78
C GLU A 76 -15.20 12.45 -1.69
N GLN A 77 -13.96 12.25 -1.20
CA GLN A 77 -12.96 13.30 -1.10
C GLN A 77 -12.44 13.71 -2.48
N ILE A 78 -12.21 12.78 -3.39
CA ILE A 78 -11.81 13.05 -4.77
C ILE A 78 -12.85 13.93 -5.47
N ARG A 79 -14.14 13.63 -5.30
CA ARG A 79 -15.26 14.44 -5.85
C ARG A 79 -15.32 15.86 -5.29
N LYS A 80 -14.76 16.11 -4.10
CA LYS A 80 -14.61 17.46 -3.55
C LYS A 80 -13.43 18.20 -4.16
N TRP A 81 -12.35 17.50 -4.51
CA TRP A 81 -11.16 18.09 -5.08
C TRP A 81 -11.29 18.40 -6.57
N THR A 82 -12.02 17.55 -7.30
CA THR A 82 -12.14 17.70 -8.76
C THR A 82 -13.44 17.11 -9.30
N GLN A 83 -13.96 17.75 -10.36
CA GLN A 83 -15.10 17.23 -11.14
C GLN A 83 -14.64 16.50 -12.41
N LYS A 84 -13.33 16.37 -12.63
CA LYS A 84 -12.77 15.69 -13.79
C LYS A 84 -12.98 14.18 -13.67
N PRO A 85 -13.13 13.45 -14.78
CA PRO A 85 -13.37 12.01 -14.73
C PRO A 85 -12.14 11.26 -14.17
N VAL A 86 -12.37 10.38 -13.21
CA VAL A 86 -11.37 9.40 -12.77
C VAL A 86 -11.40 8.26 -13.79
N THR A 87 -10.36 8.17 -14.60
CA THR A 87 -10.27 7.20 -15.69
C THR A 87 -9.23 6.13 -15.47
N TRP A 88 -8.29 6.36 -14.54
CA TRP A 88 -7.19 5.48 -14.27
C TRP A 88 -7.04 5.18 -12.77
N LEU A 89 -6.81 3.91 -12.45
CA LEU A 89 -6.37 3.45 -11.14
C LEU A 89 -5.12 2.60 -11.37
N VAL A 90 -4.01 2.91 -10.71
CA VAL A 90 -2.78 2.11 -10.74
C VAL A 90 -2.65 1.35 -9.43
N ASN A 91 -2.47 0.04 -9.47
CA ASN A 91 -2.03 -0.72 -8.33
C ASN A 91 -0.51 -0.84 -8.36
N THR A 92 0.16 -0.30 -7.35
CA THR A 92 1.62 -0.34 -7.23
C THR A 92 2.14 -1.76 -7.10
N HIS A 93 1.43 -2.60 -6.34
CA HIS A 93 1.73 -4.01 -6.16
C HIS A 93 0.45 -4.79 -5.77
N TRP A 94 0.58 -6.08 -5.44
CA TRP A 94 -0.58 -6.96 -5.27
C TRP A 94 -1.13 -7.05 -3.85
N HIS A 95 -0.49 -6.51 -2.84
CA HIS A 95 -1.00 -6.62 -1.47
C HIS A 95 -2.40 -6.03 -1.37
N PHE A 96 -3.26 -6.70 -0.60
CA PHE A 96 -4.69 -6.37 -0.60
C PHE A 96 -5.00 -5.05 0.13
N ASP A 97 -4.11 -4.57 0.97
CA ASP A 97 -4.19 -3.25 1.59
C ASP A 97 -3.92 -2.08 0.63
N HIS A 98 -3.54 -2.38 -0.60
CA HIS A 98 -3.42 -1.44 -1.73
C HIS A 98 -4.45 -1.68 -2.83
N THR A 99 -5.13 -2.84 -2.83
CA THR A 99 -5.94 -3.28 -3.97
C THR A 99 -7.38 -3.66 -3.62
N ALA A 100 -7.71 -3.78 -2.33
CA ALA A 100 -9.03 -4.26 -1.93
C ALA A 100 -10.17 -3.27 -2.24
N GLY A 101 -9.87 -1.98 -2.36
CA GLY A 101 -10.82 -0.95 -2.77
C GLY A 101 -11.10 -0.87 -4.28
N ASN A 102 -10.40 -1.63 -5.14
CA ASN A 102 -10.53 -1.56 -6.60
C ASN A 102 -12.00 -1.61 -7.07
N ALA A 103 -12.80 -2.51 -6.50
CA ALA A 103 -14.20 -2.65 -6.86
C ALA A 103 -15.03 -1.40 -6.54
N ALA A 104 -14.79 -0.76 -5.38
CA ALA A 104 -15.49 0.47 -5.00
C ALA A 104 -15.19 1.61 -5.98
N TYR A 105 -13.93 1.72 -6.45
CA TYR A 105 -13.55 2.70 -7.46
C TYR A 105 -14.19 2.40 -8.82
N ALA A 106 -14.22 1.15 -9.27
CA ALA A 106 -14.85 0.78 -10.54
C ALA A 106 -16.37 1.01 -10.53
N ASP A 107 -17.04 0.74 -9.41
CA ASP A 107 -18.46 1.03 -9.22
C ASP A 107 -18.77 2.53 -9.26
N ALA A 108 -17.86 3.34 -8.68
CA ALA A 108 -18.04 4.79 -8.59
C ALA A 108 -17.70 5.54 -9.89
N PHE A 109 -16.83 4.96 -10.74
CA PHE A 109 -16.29 5.55 -11.96
C PHE A 109 -16.41 4.58 -13.14
N PRO A 110 -17.59 4.53 -13.80
CA PRO A 110 -17.80 3.64 -14.94
C PRO A 110 -16.76 3.87 -16.05
N GLY A 111 -16.17 2.79 -16.55
CA GLY A 111 -15.11 2.85 -17.56
C GLY A 111 -13.70 3.01 -17.00
N LEU A 112 -13.54 2.98 -15.67
CA LEU A 112 -12.24 3.00 -15.01
C LEU A 112 -11.31 1.90 -15.56
N GLN A 113 -10.10 2.31 -15.93
CA GLN A 113 -9.03 1.38 -16.31
C GLN A 113 -8.13 1.13 -15.11
N ILE A 114 -8.00 -0.13 -14.70
CA ILE A 114 -7.12 -0.53 -13.60
C ILE A 114 -5.83 -1.08 -14.19
N VAL A 115 -4.74 -0.38 -13.92
CA VAL A 115 -3.40 -0.65 -14.45
C VAL A 115 -2.56 -1.36 -13.39
N ALA A 116 -1.82 -2.39 -13.77
CA ALA A 116 -0.79 -2.99 -12.93
C ALA A 116 0.28 -3.69 -13.76
N HIS A 117 1.43 -3.94 -13.15
CA HIS A 117 2.41 -4.87 -13.71
C HIS A 117 1.78 -6.27 -13.85
N GLU A 118 2.17 -7.03 -14.88
CA GLU A 118 1.60 -8.36 -15.17
C GLU A 118 1.68 -9.32 -13.96
N HIS A 119 2.78 -9.28 -13.22
CA HIS A 119 2.96 -10.10 -12.02
C HIS A 119 1.99 -9.68 -10.90
N THR A 120 1.78 -8.40 -10.72
CA THR A 120 0.81 -7.83 -9.76
C THR A 120 -0.61 -8.33 -10.08
N LYS A 121 -1.03 -8.22 -11.35
CA LYS A 121 -2.32 -8.79 -11.80
C LYS A 121 -2.45 -10.27 -11.44
N LYS A 122 -1.46 -11.08 -11.81
CA LYS A 122 -1.45 -12.52 -11.54
C LYS A 122 -1.63 -12.84 -10.05
N MET A 123 -0.98 -12.09 -9.17
CA MET A 123 -1.07 -12.30 -7.73
C MET A 123 -2.40 -11.84 -7.15
N ILE A 124 -2.96 -10.73 -7.62
CA ILE A 124 -4.31 -10.28 -7.24
C ILE A 124 -5.34 -11.37 -7.60
N GLU A 125 -5.22 -11.96 -8.78
CA GLU A 125 -6.14 -13.00 -9.27
C GLU A 125 -6.01 -14.32 -8.50
N SER A 126 -4.77 -14.78 -8.23
CA SER A 126 -4.52 -16.12 -7.73
C SER A 126 -4.32 -16.22 -6.22
N PHE A 127 -3.72 -15.21 -5.60
CA PHE A 127 -3.33 -15.24 -4.17
C PHE A 127 -4.32 -14.50 -3.26
N ASN A 128 -4.73 -13.29 -3.63
CA ASN A 128 -5.53 -12.43 -2.77
C ASN A 128 -6.87 -13.05 -2.33
N PRO A 129 -7.64 -13.75 -3.18
CA PRO A 129 -8.88 -14.37 -2.74
C PRO A 129 -8.67 -15.35 -1.57
N GLY A 130 -7.59 -16.15 -1.63
CA GLY A 130 -7.22 -17.05 -0.55
C GLY A 130 -6.74 -16.35 0.71
N ALA A 131 -6.02 -15.24 0.59
CA ALA A 131 -5.58 -14.44 1.73
C ALA A 131 -6.77 -13.80 2.45
N ILE A 132 -7.69 -13.20 1.70
CA ILE A 132 -8.92 -12.59 2.22
C ILE A 132 -9.82 -13.65 2.88
N ALA A 133 -10.00 -14.80 2.25
CA ALA A 133 -10.79 -15.91 2.83
C ALA A 133 -10.22 -16.41 4.18
N ARG A 134 -8.91 -16.33 4.37
CA ARG A 134 -8.24 -16.71 5.63
C ARG A 134 -8.22 -15.61 6.69
N TYR A 135 -8.59 -14.38 6.33
CA TYR A 135 -8.51 -13.24 7.25
C TYR A 135 -9.29 -13.45 8.56
N PRO A 136 -10.51 -13.99 8.56
CA PRO A 136 -11.26 -14.29 9.81
C PRO A 136 -10.51 -15.23 10.77
N GLY A 137 -9.64 -16.09 10.28
CA GLY A 137 -8.83 -17.00 11.11
C GLY A 137 -7.84 -16.29 12.04
N ARG A 138 -7.61 -14.98 11.86
CA ARG A 138 -6.83 -14.14 12.78
C ARG A 138 -7.43 -14.15 14.19
N GLN A 139 -8.76 -14.15 14.30
CA GLN A 139 -9.44 -14.19 15.59
C GLN A 139 -8.98 -15.38 16.44
N GLN A 140 -9.17 -16.60 15.93
CA GLN A 140 -8.79 -17.82 16.63
C GLN A 140 -7.28 -17.84 16.96
N ARG A 141 -6.44 -17.37 16.04
CA ARG A 141 -5.00 -17.29 16.25
C ARG A 141 -4.63 -16.34 17.39
N PHE A 142 -5.19 -15.15 17.44
CA PHE A 142 -4.91 -14.14 18.47
C PHE A 142 -5.44 -14.57 19.83
N GLU A 143 -6.65 -15.14 19.90
CA GLU A 143 -7.21 -15.73 21.12
C GLU A 143 -6.30 -16.83 21.67
N LYS A 144 -5.82 -17.72 20.80
CA LYS A 144 -4.88 -18.79 21.19
C LYS A 144 -3.57 -18.22 21.73
N MET A 145 -2.99 -17.21 21.08
CA MET A 145 -1.76 -16.56 21.56
C MET A 145 -1.96 -15.94 22.95
N LEU A 146 -3.07 -15.25 23.17
CA LEU A 146 -3.41 -14.68 24.48
C LEU A 146 -3.60 -15.75 25.55
N GLN A 147 -4.29 -16.84 25.22
CA GLN A 147 -4.53 -17.97 26.13
C GLN A 147 -3.24 -18.68 26.52
N MET A 148 -2.36 -18.93 25.54
CA MET A 148 -1.07 -19.61 25.76
C MET A 148 -0.03 -18.68 26.41
N GLY A 149 -0.22 -17.36 26.32
CA GLY A 149 0.77 -16.37 26.77
C GLY A 149 2.04 -16.36 25.93
N LYS A 150 1.98 -16.85 24.69
CA LYS A 150 3.12 -17.01 23.78
C LYS A 150 2.75 -16.56 22.37
N ASP A 151 3.74 -16.03 21.64
CA ASP A 151 3.63 -15.73 20.21
C ASP A 151 3.67 -17.01 19.34
N GLN A 152 3.70 -16.82 18.01
CA GLN A 152 3.74 -17.94 17.05
C GLN A 152 5.06 -18.73 17.11
N ASP A 153 6.14 -18.09 17.57
CA ASP A 153 7.46 -18.69 17.71
C ASP A 153 7.65 -19.36 19.10
N GLY A 154 6.62 -19.30 19.94
CA GLY A 154 6.64 -19.86 21.30
C GLY A 154 7.29 -18.96 22.35
N LYS A 155 7.65 -17.72 22.01
CA LYS A 155 8.22 -16.74 22.94
C LYS A 155 7.11 -16.16 23.84
N PRO A 156 7.41 -15.86 25.13
CA PRO A 156 6.45 -15.21 26.01
C PRO A 156 5.97 -13.86 25.46
N LEU A 157 4.65 -13.63 25.54
CA LEU A 157 4.11 -12.32 25.19
C LEU A 157 4.51 -11.27 26.21
N THR A 158 4.99 -10.12 25.76
CA THR A 158 5.13 -8.90 26.58
C THR A 158 3.75 -8.29 26.87
N ASP A 159 3.66 -7.42 27.87
CA ASP A 159 2.42 -6.69 28.16
C ASP A 159 1.96 -5.81 27.00
N ALA A 160 2.90 -5.18 26.28
CA ALA A 160 2.62 -4.41 25.08
C ALA A 160 1.97 -5.28 23.99
N VAL A 161 2.56 -6.43 23.65
CA VAL A 161 2.00 -7.37 22.65
C VAL A 161 0.63 -7.88 23.08
N ARG A 162 0.41 -8.14 24.38
CA ARG A 162 -0.92 -8.53 24.90
C ARG A 162 -1.96 -7.43 24.68
N ALA A 163 -1.58 -6.17 24.95
CA ALA A 163 -2.47 -5.04 24.75
C ALA A 163 -2.83 -4.87 23.27
N ASP A 164 -1.85 -4.98 22.37
CA ASP A 164 -2.06 -4.90 20.93
C ASP A 164 -2.95 -6.02 20.40
N LEU A 165 -2.73 -7.26 20.84
CA LEU A 165 -3.60 -8.37 20.44
C LEU A 165 -5.05 -8.18 20.90
N LYS A 166 -5.26 -7.67 22.12
CA LYS A 166 -6.61 -7.34 22.62
C LYS A 166 -7.26 -6.21 21.81
N LYS A 167 -6.50 -5.18 21.48
CA LYS A 167 -6.96 -4.07 20.63
C LYS A 167 -7.33 -4.59 19.24
N SER A 168 -6.46 -5.41 18.63
CA SER A 168 -6.72 -6.02 17.33
C SER A 168 -7.99 -6.88 17.36
N LEU A 169 -8.18 -7.72 18.37
CA LEU A 169 -9.40 -8.52 18.50
C LEU A 169 -10.67 -7.67 18.62
N ALA A 170 -10.61 -6.55 19.34
CA ALA A 170 -11.76 -5.66 19.48
C ALA A 170 -12.21 -5.05 18.14
N GLY A 171 -11.27 -4.77 17.22
CA GLY A 171 -11.57 -4.22 15.90
C GLY A 171 -11.84 -5.28 14.82
N LEU A 172 -11.40 -6.52 15.03
CA LEU A 172 -11.36 -7.54 13.97
C LEU A 172 -12.74 -7.87 13.40
N ALA A 173 -13.78 -7.89 14.21
CA ALA A 173 -15.14 -8.22 13.76
C ALA A 173 -15.65 -7.24 12.70
N SER A 174 -15.38 -5.94 12.84
CA SER A 174 -15.77 -4.94 11.86
C SER A 174 -14.99 -5.08 10.55
N VAL A 175 -13.68 -5.35 10.62
CA VAL A 175 -12.85 -5.58 9.44
C VAL A 175 -13.29 -6.84 8.70
N VAL A 176 -13.54 -7.95 9.41
CA VAL A 176 -14.06 -9.19 8.83
C VAL A 176 -15.41 -8.97 8.16
N ALA A 177 -16.29 -8.15 8.74
CA ALA A 177 -17.59 -7.83 8.15
C ALA A 177 -17.44 -7.09 6.81
N GLU A 178 -16.48 -6.15 6.69
CA GLU A 178 -16.18 -5.47 5.43
C GLU A 178 -15.50 -6.37 4.40
N MET A 179 -14.62 -7.28 4.87
CA MET A 179 -13.96 -8.25 3.99
C MET A 179 -14.92 -9.33 3.48
N LYS A 180 -16.02 -9.57 4.18
CA LYS A 180 -17.01 -10.57 3.78
C LYS A 180 -17.73 -10.13 2.51
N GLY A 181 -17.51 -10.89 1.44
CA GLY A 181 -18.09 -10.55 0.13
C GLY A 181 -17.27 -9.55 -0.68
N LEU A 182 -16.07 -9.18 -0.22
CA LEU A 182 -15.15 -8.37 -0.98
C LEU A 182 -14.85 -9.01 -2.34
N VAL A 183 -15.13 -8.29 -3.41
CA VAL A 183 -14.77 -8.67 -4.77
C VAL A 183 -13.37 -8.14 -5.06
N GLN A 184 -12.41 -9.05 -5.26
CA GLN A 184 -11.09 -8.66 -5.76
C GLN A 184 -11.18 -8.37 -7.25
N LEU A 185 -11.35 -7.08 -7.59
CA LEU A 185 -11.37 -6.67 -8.98
C LEU A 185 -9.94 -6.66 -9.54
N VAL A 186 -9.72 -7.48 -10.58
CA VAL A 186 -8.42 -7.69 -11.20
C VAL A 186 -8.12 -6.58 -12.20
N PRO A 187 -6.88 -6.06 -12.28
CA PRO A 187 -6.47 -5.08 -13.29
C PRO A 187 -6.78 -5.54 -14.72
N ASN A 188 -7.33 -4.63 -15.53
CA ASN A 188 -7.71 -4.88 -16.91
C ASN A 188 -6.69 -4.32 -17.94
N VAL A 189 -5.75 -3.48 -17.49
CA VAL A 189 -4.62 -3.01 -18.27
C VAL A 189 -3.33 -3.50 -17.63
N VAL A 190 -2.47 -4.16 -18.40
CA VAL A 190 -1.18 -4.65 -17.89
C VAL A 190 -0.01 -4.13 -18.70
N PHE A 191 1.14 -4.02 -18.05
CA PHE A 191 2.40 -3.66 -18.67
C PHE A 191 3.54 -4.48 -18.06
N GLU A 192 4.69 -4.55 -18.75
CA GLU A 192 5.89 -5.27 -18.29
C GLU A 192 6.99 -4.33 -17.77
N HIS A 193 7.24 -3.21 -18.48
CA HIS A 193 8.35 -2.32 -18.14
C HIS A 193 7.91 -0.89 -17.88
N GLU A 194 7.12 -0.33 -18.79
CA GLU A 194 6.70 1.05 -18.74
C GLU A 194 5.34 1.23 -19.42
N LEU A 195 4.52 2.12 -18.84
CA LEU A 195 3.32 2.66 -19.47
C LEU A 195 3.31 4.17 -19.24
N ARG A 196 3.02 4.95 -20.28
CA ARG A 196 2.88 6.42 -20.18
C ARG A 196 1.43 6.82 -20.38
N LEU A 197 0.96 7.73 -19.55
CA LEU A 197 -0.37 8.31 -19.63
C LEU A 197 -0.28 9.82 -19.77
N ASP A 198 -1.11 10.38 -20.65
CA ASP A 198 -1.32 11.83 -20.75
C ASP A 198 -2.66 12.20 -20.11
N LEU A 199 -2.62 12.95 -19.03
CA LEU A 199 -3.80 13.44 -18.34
C LEU A 199 -4.28 14.80 -18.87
N GLY A 200 -3.71 15.26 -20.00
CA GLY A 200 -4.01 16.53 -20.69
C GLY A 200 -2.88 17.54 -20.59
N ASN A 201 -2.53 18.00 -19.41
CA ASN A 201 -1.43 18.93 -19.16
C ASN A 201 -0.29 18.27 -18.35
N ARG A 202 -0.39 16.95 -18.13
CA ARG A 202 0.52 16.19 -17.26
C ARG A 202 0.79 14.82 -17.83
N GLU A 203 2.07 14.54 -18.08
CA GLU A 203 2.57 13.21 -18.38
C GLU A 203 2.80 12.45 -17.08
N VAL A 204 2.37 11.20 -17.05
CA VAL A 204 2.60 10.27 -15.95
C VAL A 204 3.32 9.05 -16.50
N GLN A 205 4.42 8.67 -15.87
CA GLN A 205 5.19 7.46 -16.19
C GLN A 205 4.93 6.41 -15.11
N ILE A 206 4.43 5.25 -15.52
CA ILE A 206 4.20 4.09 -14.68
C ILE A 206 5.32 3.11 -14.99
N LEU A 207 6.21 2.85 -14.02
CA LEU A 207 7.50 2.18 -14.27
C LEU A 207 7.68 0.96 -13.37
N PHE A 208 8.14 -0.13 -13.97
CA PHE A 208 8.73 -1.26 -13.27
C PHE A 208 10.26 -1.13 -13.32
N LEU A 209 10.88 -0.79 -12.20
CA LEU A 209 12.34 -0.61 -12.11
C LEU A 209 13.06 -1.86 -11.59
N GLY A 210 12.32 -2.89 -11.22
CA GLY A 210 12.85 -4.13 -10.66
C GLY A 210 12.03 -4.59 -9.46
N ARG A 211 12.32 -5.80 -8.99
CA ARG A 211 11.65 -6.38 -7.83
C ARG A 211 12.10 -5.70 -6.53
N GLY A 212 11.28 -5.76 -5.52
CA GLY A 212 11.60 -5.22 -4.20
C GLY A 212 10.75 -5.86 -3.11
N ASN A 213 9.64 -5.23 -2.71
CA ASN A 213 8.66 -5.81 -1.80
C ASN A 213 7.91 -6.97 -2.46
N THR A 214 7.67 -6.87 -3.77
CA THR A 214 7.06 -7.91 -4.59
C THR A 214 7.85 -8.13 -5.89
N ALA A 215 7.38 -9.02 -6.74
CA ALA A 215 7.98 -9.23 -8.05
C ALA A 215 7.39 -8.31 -9.14
N GLY A 216 6.45 -7.42 -8.78
CA GLY A 216 5.78 -6.53 -9.72
C GLY A 216 5.62 -5.11 -9.18
N ASP A 217 6.53 -4.66 -8.30
CA ASP A 217 6.45 -3.32 -7.72
C ASP A 217 6.55 -2.24 -8.79
N THR A 218 5.57 -1.38 -8.80
CA THR A 218 5.41 -0.31 -9.77
C THR A 218 5.50 1.03 -9.07
N ILE A 219 6.25 1.96 -9.63
CA ILE A 219 6.23 3.36 -9.24
C ILE A 219 5.45 4.20 -10.23
N VAL A 220 4.85 5.29 -9.74
CA VAL A 220 4.23 6.31 -10.58
C VAL A 220 5.05 7.58 -10.48
N TYR A 221 5.62 8.02 -11.60
CA TYR A 221 6.53 9.17 -11.66
C TYR A 221 5.94 10.32 -12.46
N LEU A 222 6.03 11.51 -11.90
CA LEU A 222 5.66 12.78 -12.53
C LEU A 222 6.94 13.59 -12.76
N PRO A 223 7.52 13.56 -13.98
CA PRO A 223 8.82 14.16 -14.23
C PRO A 223 8.87 15.66 -13.99
N ARG A 224 7.82 16.39 -14.42
CA ARG A 224 7.74 17.85 -14.25
C ARG A 224 7.65 18.27 -12.79
N GLU A 225 6.91 17.51 -12.00
CA GLU A 225 6.70 17.74 -10.57
C GLU A 225 7.81 17.12 -9.71
N LYS A 226 8.71 16.32 -10.30
CA LYS A 226 9.76 15.55 -9.62
C LYS A 226 9.19 14.76 -8.44
N LEU A 227 8.03 14.15 -8.67
CA LEU A 227 7.29 13.40 -7.67
C LEU A 227 7.22 11.92 -8.04
N VAL A 228 7.49 11.06 -7.07
CA VAL A 228 7.34 9.60 -7.18
C VAL A 228 6.33 9.10 -6.15
N VAL A 229 5.38 8.30 -6.60
CA VAL A 229 4.59 7.42 -5.72
C VAL A 229 5.24 6.06 -5.77
N ALA A 230 5.81 5.62 -4.65
CA ALA A 230 6.75 4.49 -4.60
C ALA A 230 6.08 3.16 -4.26
N GLY A 231 4.83 3.16 -3.75
CA GLY A 231 4.28 1.97 -3.11
C GLY A 231 5.21 1.45 -2.03
N ASP A 232 5.15 0.17 -1.74
CA ASP A 232 5.94 -0.47 -0.68
C ASP A 232 7.40 -0.79 -1.08
N LEU A 233 7.90 -0.22 -2.18
CA LEU A 233 9.35 -0.09 -2.33
C LEU A 233 9.93 0.79 -1.22
N LEU A 234 9.10 1.67 -0.66
CA LEU A 234 9.44 2.56 0.46
C LEU A 234 8.25 2.68 1.42
N ASP A 235 8.44 2.22 2.65
CA ASP A 235 7.55 2.46 3.78
C ASP A 235 8.24 3.34 4.81
N HIS A 236 7.50 4.24 5.44
CA HIS A 236 8.04 5.18 6.41
C HIS A 236 7.26 5.07 7.75
N PRO A 237 7.93 5.12 8.90
CA PRO A 237 9.37 5.38 9.11
C PRO A 237 10.28 4.16 9.00
N ILE A 238 9.73 2.96 8.90
CA ILE A 238 10.48 1.70 8.90
C ILE A 238 10.14 0.92 7.63
N PRO A 239 11.14 0.50 6.85
CA PRO A 239 10.89 -0.37 5.71
C PRO A 239 10.33 -1.72 6.19
N TYR A 240 9.33 -2.21 5.49
CA TYR A 240 8.66 -3.47 5.78
C TYR A 240 8.79 -4.41 4.59
N PHE A 241 9.08 -5.69 4.87
CA PHE A 241 9.24 -6.71 3.83
C PHE A 241 8.39 -7.92 4.18
N PHE A 242 7.44 -8.23 3.34
CA PHE A 242 6.62 -9.44 3.45
C PHE A 242 6.90 -10.38 2.29
N GLY A 243 7.88 -11.28 2.47
CA GLY A 243 8.25 -12.25 1.43
C GLY A 243 8.91 -11.63 0.20
N GLY A 244 9.52 -10.45 0.35
CA GLY A 244 10.10 -9.68 -0.72
C GLY A 244 11.47 -10.17 -1.23
N PHE A 245 12.11 -9.33 -2.04
CA PHE A 245 13.36 -9.59 -2.73
C PHE A 245 14.43 -8.58 -2.27
N PRO A 246 15.00 -8.73 -1.07
CA PRO A 246 15.86 -7.70 -0.48
C PRO A 246 17.10 -7.39 -1.33
N VAL A 247 17.71 -8.39 -1.97
CA VAL A 247 18.86 -8.17 -2.86
C VAL A 247 18.49 -7.33 -4.08
N ASP A 248 17.34 -7.64 -4.69
CA ASP A 248 16.86 -6.89 -5.86
C ASP A 248 16.40 -5.50 -5.47
N LEU A 249 15.80 -5.34 -4.29
CA LEU A 249 15.35 -4.05 -3.78
C LEU A 249 16.48 -3.03 -3.72
N VAL A 250 17.69 -3.44 -3.29
CA VAL A 250 18.85 -2.54 -3.29
C VAL A 250 19.15 -2.00 -4.70
N ALA A 251 19.09 -2.88 -5.71
CA ALA A 251 19.32 -2.47 -7.10
C ALA A 251 18.17 -1.58 -7.63
N THR A 252 16.93 -1.90 -7.28
CA THR A 252 15.73 -1.12 -7.63
C THR A 252 15.79 0.27 -7.01
N LEU A 253 16.11 0.39 -5.71
CA LEU A 253 16.24 1.67 -5.03
C LEU A 253 17.40 2.53 -5.54
N ARG A 254 18.50 1.91 -6.02
CA ARG A 254 19.55 2.65 -6.71
C ARG A 254 19.03 3.33 -7.97
N ARG A 255 18.27 2.61 -8.81
CA ARG A 255 17.63 3.20 -10.01
C ARG A 255 16.65 4.33 -9.64
N VAL A 256 15.85 4.16 -8.57
CA VAL A 256 15.01 5.24 -8.04
C VAL A 256 15.87 6.45 -7.64
N SER A 257 17.02 6.23 -7.00
CA SER A 257 17.90 7.33 -6.56
C SER A 257 18.56 8.11 -7.70
N GLU A 258 18.65 7.53 -8.89
CA GLU A 258 19.16 8.18 -10.10
C GLU A 258 18.15 9.15 -10.74
N MET A 259 16.87 9.01 -10.41
CA MET A 259 15.80 9.87 -10.94
C MET A 259 15.82 11.27 -10.32
N GLU A 260 15.27 12.24 -11.02
CA GLU A 260 15.05 13.61 -10.53
C GLU A 260 13.85 13.65 -9.59
N ILE A 261 14.07 13.52 -8.26
CA ILE A 261 13.01 13.41 -7.26
C ILE A 261 13.17 14.46 -6.16
N GLU A 262 12.10 15.19 -5.89
CA GLU A 262 11.98 16.14 -4.77
C GLU A 262 10.93 15.68 -3.73
N THR A 263 9.92 14.91 -4.18
CA THR A 263 8.83 14.40 -3.31
C THR A 263 8.62 12.91 -3.56
N ILE A 264 8.49 12.14 -2.48
CA ILE A 264 8.17 10.71 -2.54
C ILE A 264 6.94 10.45 -1.69
N VAL A 265 5.94 9.79 -2.26
CA VAL A 265 4.82 9.22 -1.52
C VAL A 265 5.12 7.75 -1.32
N PRO A 266 5.38 7.30 -0.07
CA PRO A 266 5.58 5.89 0.23
C PRO A 266 4.27 5.12 0.21
N GLY A 267 4.33 3.78 0.22
CA GLY A 267 3.14 2.94 0.34
C GLY A 267 2.43 3.13 1.68
N HIS A 268 3.21 3.30 2.74
CA HIS A 268 2.72 3.60 4.09
C HIS A 268 3.52 4.74 4.72
N GLY A 269 2.87 5.51 5.61
CA GLY A 269 3.52 6.54 6.40
C GLY A 269 3.57 7.90 5.70
N GLU A 270 4.52 8.74 6.12
CA GLU A 270 4.55 10.16 5.74
C GLU A 270 5.22 10.42 4.39
N VAL A 271 4.73 11.45 3.69
CA VAL A 271 5.36 11.99 2.48
C VAL A 271 6.79 12.45 2.77
N LEU A 272 7.72 12.04 1.94
CA LEU A 272 9.15 12.28 2.11
C LEU A 272 9.64 13.39 1.17
N ARG A 273 10.68 14.13 1.60
CA ARG A 273 11.33 15.16 0.80
C ARG A 273 12.75 14.74 0.45
N GLY A 274 13.07 14.85 -0.84
CA GLY A 274 14.37 14.43 -1.38
C GLY A 274 14.61 12.93 -1.30
N LYS A 275 15.81 12.50 -1.66
CA LYS A 275 16.21 11.08 -1.82
C LYS A 275 16.93 10.47 -0.60
N GLY A 276 17.05 11.21 0.49
CA GLY A 276 17.82 10.76 1.65
C GLY A 276 17.29 9.46 2.28
N TYR A 277 15.97 9.27 2.29
CA TYR A 277 15.38 8.04 2.82
C TYR A 277 15.60 6.84 1.90
N VAL A 278 15.53 7.02 0.58
CA VAL A 278 15.85 5.96 -0.41
C VAL A 278 17.25 5.40 -0.17
N THR A 279 18.22 6.29 0.00
CA THR A 279 19.63 5.91 0.25
C THR A 279 19.78 5.16 1.58
N ARG A 280 19.09 5.63 2.64
CA ARG A 280 19.12 4.95 3.95
C ARG A 280 18.55 3.55 3.89
N VAL A 281 17.38 3.37 3.25
CA VAL A 281 16.76 2.05 3.10
C VAL A 281 17.66 1.12 2.28
N ALA A 282 18.18 1.59 1.14
CA ALA A 282 19.10 0.80 0.32
C ALA A 282 20.35 0.35 1.10
N SER A 283 20.91 1.25 1.93
CA SER A 283 22.07 0.93 2.77
C SER A 283 21.73 -0.04 3.90
N LEU A 284 20.58 0.10 4.53
CA LEU A 284 20.11 -0.79 5.59
C LEU A 284 19.90 -2.22 5.08
N VAL A 285 19.29 -2.35 3.89
CA VAL A 285 19.00 -3.68 3.30
C VAL A 285 20.26 -4.34 2.76
N ALA A 286 21.27 -3.55 2.35
CA ALA A 286 22.55 -4.05 1.86
C ALA A 286 23.51 -4.53 2.98
N ALA A 287 23.27 -4.18 4.25
CA ALA A 287 24.08 -4.52 5.42
C ALA A 287 23.77 -5.92 5.97
#